data_596b69055c37a5dc0c76e85eac00057a
#
_entry.id   596b69055c37a5dc0c76e85eac00057a
#
_cell.length_a   1.000
_cell.length_b   1.000
_cell.length_c   1.000
_cell.angle_alpha   90.00
_cell.angle_beta   90.00
_cell.angle_gamma   90.00
#
_symmetry.space_group_name_H-M   'P 1'
#
loop_
_entity.id
_entity.type
_entity.pdbx_description
1 polymer ?
#
loop_
_entity_poly.entity_id
_entity_poly.type
_entity_poly.pdbx_seq_one_letter_code
_entity_poly.pdbx_strand_id
1 'polypeptide(L)'
;MDFAISGVTDIGIKKTTNQDSLFMCKFQTSFGEAVFSVLCDGMGGLEKGEVASASVITAFEKWAKENISFAFDNNGGINNDFVRSQWNDLIFSLNEKIRLFGRKNGVSLGTTITAIIISQKNYLIVNVGDTRAYAVTDSLYLLTKDQTLVAKEVEEGKLTEEQAENDPRRSILLQCVGASEKVYPEFFFGDVYPD
;
A
#
# COMPACT_ATOMS: atom_id res chain seq x y z
N MET A 1 -12.24 -20.06 8.40
CA MET A 1 -11.90 -18.83 9.16
C MET A 1 -12.80 -17.73 8.64
N ASP A 2 -13.41 -16.96 9.54
CA ASP A 2 -14.20 -15.77 9.20
C ASP A 2 -13.38 -14.53 9.54
N PHE A 3 -13.28 -13.60 8.60
CA PHE A 3 -12.52 -12.36 8.82
C PHE A 3 -13.41 -11.27 9.42
N ALA A 4 -12.90 -10.54 10.40
CA ALA A 4 -13.42 -9.24 10.82
C ALA A 4 -12.51 -8.14 10.25
N ILE A 5 -13.10 -7.09 9.71
CA ILE A 5 -12.35 -5.93 9.20
C ILE A 5 -12.86 -4.66 9.88
N SER A 6 -11.95 -3.77 10.21
CA SER A 6 -12.27 -2.43 10.68
C SER A 6 -11.20 -1.46 10.24
N GLY A 7 -11.55 -0.20 10.08
CA GLY A 7 -10.61 0.85 9.70
C GLY A 7 -11.02 2.18 10.29
N VAL A 8 -10.03 3.03 10.50
CA VAL A 8 -10.20 4.40 10.98
C VAL A 8 -9.22 5.31 10.25
N THR A 9 -9.62 6.52 9.99
CA THR A 9 -8.76 7.59 9.50
C THR A 9 -9.09 8.87 10.26
N ASP A 10 -8.10 9.71 10.48
CA ASP A 10 -8.25 10.98 11.19
C ASP A 10 -7.36 12.04 10.55
N ILE A 11 -7.85 13.26 10.48
CA ILE A 11 -7.12 14.39 9.88
C ILE A 11 -5.89 14.80 10.68
N GLY A 12 -5.83 14.41 11.96
CA GLY A 12 -4.82 14.86 12.88
C GLY A 12 -4.99 16.31 13.32
N ILE A 13 -4.04 16.79 14.13
CA ILE A 13 -4.13 18.12 14.77
C ILE A 13 -3.47 19.25 13.98
N LYS A 14 -2.74 18.95 12.90
CA LYS A 14 -1.95 19.94 12.15
C LYS A 14 -2.48 20.22 10.75
N LYS A 15 -3.15 19.25 10.13
CA LYS A 15 -3.66 19.38 8.75
C LYS A 15 -5.08 19.93 8.74
N THR A 16 -5.47 20.57 7.66
CA THR A 16 -6.84 21.05 7.42
C THR A 16 -7.65 20.13 6.52
N THR A 17 -6.99 19.18 5.86
CA THR A 17 -7.58 18.19 4.97
C THR A 17 -6.97 16.83 5.28
N ASN A 18 -7.80 15.81 5.43
CA ASN A 18 -7.32 14.43 5.51
C ASN A 18 -6.87 14.01 4.11
N GLN A 19 -5.60 13.67 3.99
CA GLN A 19 -4.99 13.25 2.74
C GLN A 19 -4.89 11.73 2.62
N ASP A 20 -5.21 11.02 3.70
CA ASP A 20 -5.24 9.56 3.68
C ASP A 20 -6.52 9.05 3.05
N SER A 21 -6.44 7.92 2.41
CA SER A 21 -7.58 7.22 1.86
C SER A 21 -7.43 5.72 2.10
N LEU A 22 -8.53 5.06 2.40
CA LEU A 22 -8.56 3.62 2.62
C LEU A 22 -9.76 2.98 1.93
N PHE A 23 -9.59 1.74 1.51
CA PHE A 23 -10.65 0.86 1.04
C PHE A 23 -10.45 -0.53 1.61
N MET A 24 -11.53 -1.13 2.09
CA MET A 24 -11.51 -2.50 2.60
C MET A 24 -12.80 -3.22 2.20
N CYS A 25 -12.69 -4.47 1.81
CA CYS A 25 -13.84 -5.32 1.58
C CYS A 25 -13.55 -6.78 1.93
N LYS A 26 -14.61 -7.48 2.33
CA LYS A 26 -14.65 -8.94 2.39
C LYS A 26 -15.42 -9.46 1.18
N PHE A 27 -15.03 -10.60 0.72
CA PHE A 27 -15.72 -11.29 -0.36
C PHE A 27 -15.70 -12.80 -0.15
N GLN A 28 -16.71 -13.46 -0.69
CA GLN A 28 -16.85 -14.91 -0.58
C GLN A 28 -16.20 -15.56 -1.81
N THR A 29 -15.33 -16.52 -1.54
CA THR A 29 -14.77 -17.42 -2.56
C THR A 29 -15.35 -18.82 -2.38
N SER A 30 -15.10 -19.72 -3.33
CA SER A 30 -15.42 -21.15 -3.18
C SER A 30 -14.64 -21.84 -2.05
N PHE A 31 -13.61 -21.17 -1.51
CA PHE A 31 -12.71 -21.69 -0.47
C PHE A 31 -12.88 -20.99 0.89
N GLY A 32 -13.89 -20.14 1.04
CA GLY A 32 -14.16 -19.35 2.23
C GLY A 32 -14.04 -17.85 2.00
N GLU A 33 -14.15 -17.08 3.09
CA GLU A 33 -13.98 -15.63 3.03
C GLU A 33 -12.55 -15.25 2.66
N ALA A 34 -12.41 -14.12 1.98
CA ALA A 34 -11.14 -13.46 1.73
C ALA A 34 -11.30 -11.95 1.95
N VAL A 35 -10.19 -11.26 2.16
CA VAL A 35 -10.12 -9.83 2.44
C VAL A 35 -9.26 -9.15 1.40
N PHE A 36 -9.67 -7.96 0.99
CA PHE A 36 -8.86 -7.03 0.23
C PHE A 36 -8.88 -5.67 0.92
N SER A 37 -7.71 -5.07 1.09
CA SER A 37 -7.56 -3.75 1.69
C SER A 37 -6.49 -2.94 0.98
N VAL A 38 -6.70 -1.64 0.88
CA VAL A 38 -5.73 -0.67 0.36
C VAL A 38 -5.70 0.53 1.27
N LEU A 39 -4.51 0.95 1.67
CA LEU A 39 -4.24 2.15 2.43
C LEU A 39 -3.28 3.05 1.64
N CYS A 40 -3.58 4.34 1.61
CA CYS A 40 -2.84 5.37 0.91
C CYS A 40 -2.67 6.59 1.80
N ASP A 41 -1.41 6.98 2.12
CA ASP A 41 -1.09 8.27 2.74
C ASP A 41 -0.78 9.28 1.64
N GLY A 42 -1.66 10.23 1.46
CA GLY A 42 -1.52 11.29 0.46
C GLY A 42 -0.51 12.33 0.89
N MET A 43 0.56 12.42 0.14
CA MET A 43 1.62 13.39 0.35
C MET A 43 1.37 14.65 -0.47
N GLY A 44 1.30 15.73 0.21
CA GLY A 44 1.38 17.02 -0.41
C GLY A 44 1.84 17.99 0.67
N GLY A 45 3.10 18.32 0.71
CA GLY A 45 3.54 19.59 1.29
C GLY A 45 2.87 20.74 0.51
N LEU A 46 2.02 20.37 -0.42
CA LEU A 46 1.32 21.12 -1.44
C LEU A 46 -0.09 20.51 -1.60
N GLU A 47 -1.04 21.20 -1.55
CA GLU A 47 -2.47 21.28 -1.72
C GLU A 47 -3.32 20.09 -2.26
N LYS A 48 -2.82 18.91 -2.65
CA LYS A 48 -3.64 17.87 -3.32
C LYS A 48 -3.22 16.40 -3.09
N GLY A 49 -2.65 16.06 -1.95
CA GLY A 49 -2.35 14.66 -1.61
C GLY A 49 -3.60 13.77 -1.58
N GLU A 50 -4.74 14.34 -1.16
CA GLU A 50 -6.05 13.67 -1.16
C GLU A 50 -6.52 13.26 -2.56
N VAL A 51 -6.13 14.00 -3.61
CA VAL A 51 -6.46 13.64 -5.00
C VAL A 51 -5.65 12.41 -5.43
N ALA A 52 -4.38 12.34 -5.04
CA ALA A 52 -3.54 11.21 -5.37
C ALA A 52 -4.02 9.94 -4.67
N SER A 53 -4.22 9.99 -3.34
CA SER A 53 -4.68 8.84 -2.55
C SER A 53 -6.06 8.35 -3.01
N ALA A 54 -7.03 9.26 -3.21
CA ALA A 54 -8.36 8.89 -3.71
C ALA A 54 -8.33 8.28 -5.12
N SER A 55 -7.44 8.76 -6.01
CA SER A 55 -7.28 8.18 -7.35
C SER A 55 -6.78 6.74 -7.30
N VAL A 56 -5.83 6.44 -6.40
CA VAL A 56 -5.33 5.09 -6.18
C VAL A 56 -6.43 4.19 -5.63
N ILE A 57 -7.12 4.62 -4.57
CA ILE A 57 -8.22 3.85 -3.97
C ILE A 57 -9.28 3.52 -5.01
N THR A 58 -9.72 4.50 -5.80
CA THR A 58 -10.73 4.29 -6.85
C THR A 58 -10.28 3.24 -7.88
N ALA A 59 -9.01 3.27 -8.26
CA ALA A 59 -8.48 2.32 -9.23
C ALA A 59 -8.36 0.90 -8.66
N PHE A 60 -7.92 0.75 -7.44
CA PHE A 60 -7.82 -0.55 -6.77
C PHE A 60 -9.20 -1.13 -6.42
N GLU A 61 -10.17 -0.30 -6.01
CA GLU A 61 -11.56 -0.71 -5.85
C GLU A 61 -12.17 -1.24 -7.17
N LYS A 62 -11.92 -0.53 -8.27
CA LYS A 62 -12.34 -1.00 -9.60
C LYS A 62 -11.67 -2.32 -9.96
N TRP A 63 -10.36 -2.42 -9.76
CA TRP A 63 -9.63 -3.67 -10.00
C TRP A 63 -10.22 -4.82 -9.18
N ALA A 64 -10.53 -4.62 -7.91
CA ALA A 64 -11.13 -5.64 -7.07
C ALA A 64 -12.49 -6.10 -7.62
N LYS A 65 -13.36 -5.17 -8.01
CA LYS A 65 -14.68 -5.51 -8.58
C LYS A 65 -14.59 -6.32 -9.87
N GLU A 66 -13.58 -6.07 -10.70
CA GLU A 66 -13.45 -6.67 -12.03
C GLU A 66 -12.61 -7.94 -12.03
N ASN A 67 -11.63 -8.08 -11.10
CA ASN A 67 -10.58 -9.09 -11.22
C ASN A 67 -10.44 -9.99 -9.99
N ILE A 68 -11.13 -9.71 -8.87
CA ILE A 68 -10.92 -10.46 -7.62
C ILE A 68 -11.18 -11.97 -7.78
N SER A 69 -12.11 -12.37 -8.66
CA SER A 69 -12.40 -13.77 -8.91
C SER A 69 -11.25 -14.54 -9.58
N PHE A 70 -10.34 -13.83 -10.25
CA PHE A 70 -9.16 -14.42 -10.89
C PHE A 70 -7.92 -14.39 -9.98
N ALA A 71 -8.04 -13.73 -8.83
CA ALA A 71 -6.94 -13.57 -7.88
C ALA A 71 -6.62 -14.84 -7.08
N PHE A 72 -7.40 -15.91 -7.26
CA PHE A 72 -7.24 -17.17 -6.54
C PHE A 72 -6.97 -18.35 -7.47
N ASP A 73 -6.12 -19.24 -7.01
CA ASP A 73 -5.83 -20.50 -7.68
C ASP A 73 -6.93 -21.56 -7.39
N ASN A 74 -6.82 -22.71 -8.03
CA ASN A 74 -7.76 -23.83 -7.89
C ASN A 74 -7.76 -24.48 -6.49
N ASN A 75 -6.82 -24.09 -5.63
CA ASN A 75 -6.67 -24.60 -4.27
C ASN A 75 -7.09 -23.56 -3.21
N GLY A 76 -7.53 -22.38 -3.62
CA GLY A 76 -7.93 -21.28 -2.74
C GLY A 76 -6.78 -20.44 -2.18
N GLY A 77 -5.56 -20.63 -2.69
CA GLY A 77 -4.44 -19.73 -2.48
C GLY A 77 -4.51 -18.54 -3.42
N ILE A 78 -3.76 -17.49 -3.11
CA ILE A 78 -3.65 -16.32 -4.00
C ILE A 78 -2.79 -16.70 -5.21
N ASN A 79 -3.28 -16.39 -6.41
CA ASN A 79 -2.50 -16.47 -7.65
C ASN A 79 -1.53 -15.29 -7.69
N ASN A 80 -0.38 -15.46 -7.05
CA ASN A 80 0.62 -14.40 -6.86
C ASN A 80 1.07 -13.79 -8.19
N ASP A 81 1.30 -14.60 -9.23
CA ASP A 81 1.81 -14.10 -10.52
C ASP A 81 0.77 -13.21 -11.20
N PHE A 82 -0.51 -13.61 -11.19
CA PHE A 82 -1.60 -12.82 -11.72
C PHE A 82 -1.74 -11.49 -10.97
N VAL A 83 -1.85 -11.53 -9.64
CA VAL A 83 -2.08 -10.33 -8.84
C VAL A 83 -0.89 -9.37 -8.92
N ARG A 84 0.35 -9.88 -8.84
CA ARG A 84 1.56 -9.05 -8.98
C ARG A 84 1.63 -8.36 -10.34
N SER A 85 1.38 -9.08 -11.42
CA SER A 85 1.38 -8.49 -12.76
C SER A 85 0.34 -7.37 -12.87
N GLN A 86 -0.90 -7.65 -12.45
CA GLN A 86 -2.01 -6.69 -12.50
C GLN A 86 -1.75 -5.44 -11.65
N TRP A 87 -1.25 -5.62 -10.43
CA TRP A 87 -0.98 -4.50 -9.54
C TRP A 87 0.23 -3.68 -9.98
N ASN A 88 1.26 -4.31 -10.55
CA ASN A 88 2.37 -3.59 -11.17
C ASN A 88 1.87 -2.66 -12.29
N ASP A 89 1.13 -3.19 -13.25
CA ASP A 89 0.62 -2.42 -14.38
C ASP A 89 -0.30 -1.29 -13.92
N LEU A 90 -1.14 -1.56 -12.92
CA LEU A 90 -2.03 -0.58 -12.33
C LEU A 90 -1.24 0.56 -11.66
N ILE A 91 -0.24 0.25 -10.84
CA ILE A 91 0.59 1.23 -10.13
C ILE A 91 1.40 2.06 -11.13
N PHE A 92 2.00 1.47 -12.15
CA PHE A 92 2.70 2.21 -13.20
C PHE A 92 1.77 3.17 -13.94
N SER A 93 0.58 2.70 -14.33
CA SER A 93 -0.43 3.55 -14.99
C SER A 93 -0.87 4.71 -14.10
N LEU A 94 -1.08 4.45 -12.81
CA LEU A 94 -1.46 5.47 -11.82
C LEU A 94 -0.35 6.49 -11.63
N ASN A 95 0.90 6.05 -11.50
CA ASN A 95 2.04 6.95 -11.38
C ASN A 95 2.08 7.96 -12.54
N GLU A 96 1.98 7.47 -13.78
CA GLU A 96 1.98 8.35 -14.95
C GLU A 96 0.78 9.30 -14.99
N LYS A 97 -0.43 8.80 -14.69
CA LYS A 97 -1.65 9.64 -14.68
C LYS A 97 -1.58 10.76 -13.63
N ILE A 98 -1.13 10.44 -12.41
CA ILE A 98 -1.02 11.41 -11.32
C ILE A 98 0.08 12.44 -11.64
N ARG A 99 1.24 12.01 -12.18
CA ARG A 99 2.31 12.90 -12.64
C ARG A 99 1.85 13.84 -13.75
N LEU A 100 1.12 13.33 -14.74
CA LEU A 100 0.57 14.15 -15.82
C LEU A 100 -0.44 15.18 -15.28
N PHE A 101 -1.31 14.77 -14.35
CA PHE A 101 -2.23 15.68 -13.67
C PHE A 101 -1.48 16.80 -12.93
N GLY A 102 -0.44 16.44 -12.17
CA GLY A 102 0.40 17.39 -11.46
C GLY A 102 1.05 18.42 -12.39
N ARG A 103 1.70 17.94 -13.46
CA ARG A 103 2.32 18.82 -14.49
C ARG A 103 1.31 19.76 -15.13
N LYS A 104 0.13 19.26 -15.50
CA LYS A 104 -0.94 20.06 -16.14
C LYS A 104 -1.47 21.16 -15.23
N ASN A 105 -1.52 20.93 -13.93
CA ASN A 105 -2.09 21.85 -12.95
C ASN A 105 -1.03 22.65 -12.17
N GLY A 106 0.26 22.47 -12.46
CA GLY A 106 1.34 23.15 -11.77
C GLY A 106 1.48 22.77 -10.29
N VAL A 107 1.06 21.53 -9.92
CA VAL A 107 1.09 21.03 -8.54
C VAL A 107 1.94 19.76 -8.46
N SER A 108 2.62 19.57 -7.33
CA SER A 108 3.26 18.31 -6.99
C SER A 108 2.37 17.54 -6.02
N LEU A 109 2.05 16.31 -6.34
CA LEU A 109 1.22 15.45 -5.52
C LEU A 109 1.68 13.99 -5.66
N GLY A 110 1.45 13.22 -4.63
CA GLY A 110 1.79 11.81 -4.60
C GLY A 110 1.13 11.11 -3.43
N THR A 111 1.26 9.81 -3.39
CA THR A 111 0.72 8.99 -2.31
C THR A 111 1.54 7.72 -2.14
N THR A 112 1.59 7.21 -0.92
CA THR A 112 2.01 5.84 -0.66
C THR A 112 0.93 4.86 -1.12
N ILE A 113 1.27 3.60 -1.22
CA ILE A 113 0.33 2.49 -1.39
C ILE A 113 0.77 1.33 -0.54
N THR A 114 -0.12 0.81 0.31
CA THR A 114 -0.02 -0.53 0.87
C THR A 114 -1.32 -1.24 0.60
N ALA A 115 -1.30 -2.21 -0.32
CA ALA A 115 -2.47 -3.02 -0.63
C ALA A 115 -2.21 -4.47 -0.23
N ILE A 116 -3.23 -5.11 0.34
CA ILE A 116 -3.16 -6.51 0.80
C ILE A 116 -4.38 -7.28 0.33
N ILE A 117 -4.15 -8.51 -0.14
CA ILE A 117 -5.16 -9.54 -0.30
C ILE A 117 -4.83 -10.69 0.64
N ILE A 118 -5.84 -11.21 1.34
CA ILE A 118 -5.70 -12.31 2.30
C ILE A 118 -6.72 -13.39 1.95
N SER A 119 -6.25 -14.60 1.77
CA SER A 119 -7.05 -15.81 1.61
C SER A 119 -7.09 -16.62 2.91
N GLN A 120 -7.75 -17.78 2.88
CA GLN A 120 -7.70 -18.75 3.98
C GLN A 120 -6.31 -19.41 4.15
N LYS A 121 -5.41 -19.23 3.20
CA LYS A 121 -4.10 -19.92 3.15
C LYS A 121 -2.92 -18.98 3.23
N ASN A 122 -2.98 -17.87 2.51
CA ASN A 122 -1.84 -16.98 2.34
C ASN A 122 -2.28 -15.53 2.15
N TYR A 123 -1.31 -14.63 2.21
CA TYR A 123 -1.50 -13.22 1.89
C TYR A 123 -0.49 -12.76 0.85
N LEU A 124 -0.85 -11.70 0.12
CA LEU A 124 0.04 -10.96 -0.75
C LEU A 124 -0.12 -9.47 -0.46
N ILE A 125 1.00 -8.78 -0.28
CA ILE A 125 1.07 -7.34 -0.06
C ILE A 125 1.86 -6.71 -1.21
N VAL A 126 1.43 -5.54 -1.68
CA VAL A 126 2.26 -4.60 -2.43
C VAL A 126 2.48 -3.34 -1.62
N ASN A 127 3.70 -2.84 -1.60
CA ASN A 127 4.06 -1.61 -0.90
C ASN A 127 4.82 -0.64 -1.81
N VAL A 128 4.46 0.65 -1.73
CA VAL A 128 5.18 1.80 -2.27
C VAL A 128 5.16 2.90 -1.22
N GLY A 129 6.30 3.26 -0.66
CA GLY A 129 6.42 4.28 0.37
C GLY A 129 6.73 3.71 1.76
N ASP A 130 6.25 4.36 2.81
CA ASP A 130 6.52 4.05 4.21
C ASP A 130 5.28 3.67 5.04
N THR A 131 4.15 3.47 4.37
CA THR A 131 2.97 2.86 5.00
C THR A 131 3.25 1.40 5.29
N ARG A 132 2.96 0.95 6.51
CA ARG A 132 3.39 -0.36 7.02
C ARG A 132 2.22 -1.33 7.21
N ALA A 133 2.48 -2.59 6.95
CA ALA A 133 1.62 -3.71 7.34
C ALA A 133 2.31 -4.55 8.41
N TYR A 134 1.55 -4.98 9.41
CA TYR A 134 2.02 -5.83 10.50
C TYR A 134 1.14 -7.07 10.65
N ALA A 135 1.76 -8.19 10.97
CA ALA A 135 1.09 -9.33 11.56
C ALA A 135 1.22 -9.26 13.08
N VAL A 136 0.14 -9.55 13.77
CA VAL A 136 0.08 -9.61 15.23
C VAL A 136 -0.32 -11.02 15.63
N THR A 137 0.57 -11.71 16.31
CA THR A 137 0.34 -13.03 16.91
C THR A 137 0.72 -12.92 18.39
N ASP A 138 1.63 -13.75 18.86
CA ASP A 138 2.32 -13.60 20.15
C ASP A 138 3.30 -12.40 20.16
N SER A 139 3.68 -11.94 19.00
CA SER A 139 4.57 -10.79 18.77
C SER A 139 4.08 -9.95 17.59
N LEU A 140 4.68 -8.77 17.43
CA LEU A 140 4.43 -7.86 16.33
C LEU A 140 5.49 -8.07 15.24
N TYR A 141 5.07 -8.44 14.03
CA TYR A 141 5.95 -8.66 12.89
C TYR A 141 5.67 -7.65 11.80
N LEU A 142 6.67 -6.86 11.43
CA LEU A 142 6.59 -5.97 10.27
C LEU A 142 6.66 -6.79 8.99
N LEU A 143 5.65 -6.67 8.13
CA LEU A 143 5.54 -7.42 6.88
C LEU A 143 6.00 -6.63 5.66
N THR A 144 6.13 -5.33 5.77
CA THR A 144 6.58 -4.41 4.71
C THR A 144 7.94 -3.81 5.05
N LYS A 145 8.51 -3.10 4.11
CA LYS A 145 9.76 -2.39 4.26
C LYS A 145 9.56 -0.94 3.86
N ASP A 146 10.04 -0.02 4.68
CA ASP A 146 9.96 1.40 4.37
C ASP A 146 10.87 1.78 3.21
N GLN A 147 10.35 2.48 2.24
CA GLN A 147 11.12 3.03 1.13
C GLN A 147 11.50 4.49 1.42
N THR A 148 12.16 4.72 2.56
CA THR A 148 12.67 6.03 2.99
C THR A 148 14.18 6.13 2.84
N LEU A 149 14.69 7.37 2.87
CA LEU A 149 16.14 7.62 2.85
C LEU A 149 16.83 6.95 4.03
N VAL A 150 16.29 7.09 5.22
CA VAL A 150 16.92 6.53 6.44
C VAL A 150 16.85 5.01 6.46
N ALA A 151 15.75 4.40 6.02
CA ALA A 151 15.65 2.94 5.91
C ALA A 151 16.72 2.37 4.97
N LYS A 152 16.96 3.03 3.85
CA LYS A 152 18.05 2.67 2.93
C LYS A 152 19.43 2.84 3.59
N GLU A 153 19.66 3.90 4.35
CA GLU A 153 20.92 4.13 5.04
C GLU A 153 21.17 3.10 6.17
N VAL A 154 20.10 2.60 6.81
CA VAL A 154 20.19 1.46 7.76
C VAL A 154 20.64 0.19 7.04
N GLU A 155 20.04 -0.14 5.89
CA GLU A 155 20.43 -1.30 5.09
C GLU A 155 21.87 -1.25 4.60
N GLU A 156 22.31 -0.06 4.23
CA GLU A 156 23.69 0.18 3.82
C GLU A 156 24.67 0.20 5.01
N GLY A 157 24.19 0.03 6.25
CA GLY A 157 24.99 0.05 7.48
C GLY A 157 25.53 1.43 7.85
N LYS A 158 24.95 2.50 7.31
CA LYS A 158 25.33 3.90 7.59
C LYS A 158 24.66 4.44 8.84
N LEU A 159 23.47 3.94 9.16
CA LEU A 159 22.74 4.27 10.38
C LEU A 159 22.33 3.00 11.11
N THR A 160 22.17 3.10 12.43
CA THR A 160 21.42 2.09 13.20
C THR A 160 19.91 2.40 13.10
N GLU A 161 19.06 1.44 13.45
CA GLU A 161 17.59 1.66 13.52
C GLU A 161 17.27 2.80 14.50
N GLU A 162 17.90 2.82 15.67
CA GLU A 162 17.73 3.90 16.67
C GLU A 162 18.11 5.28 16.13
N GLN A 163 19.20 5.35 15.36
CA GLN A 163 19.60 6.60 14.69
C GLN A 163 18.59 7.02 13.63
N ALA A 164 18.06 6.09 12.85
CA ALA A 164 17.08 6.37 11.80
C ALA A 164 15.76 6.89 12.38
N GLU A 165 15.27 6.33 13.49
CA GLU A 165 14.05 6.78 14.19
C GLU A 165 14.13 8.24 14.63
N ASN A 166 15.32 8.70 15.02
CA ASN A 166 15.58 10.05 15.54
C ASN A 166 16.13 11.01 14.46
N ASP A 167 16.34 10.53 13.22
CA ASP A 167 16.88 11.35 12.13
C ASP A 167 15.82 12.36 11.62
N PRO A 168 16.14 13.64 11.48
CA PRO A 168 15.22 14.63 10.92
C PRO A 168 14.79 14.32 9.46
N ARG A 169 15.52 13.48 8.76
CA ARG A 169 15.25 13.06 7.38
C ARG A 169 14.35 11.81 7.29
N ARG A 170 13.85 11.26 8.42
CA ARG A 170 13.10 9.99 8.47
C ARG A 170 11.85 9.96 7.59
N SER A 171 11.26 11.13 7.29
CA SER A 171 10.08 11.26 6.42
C SER A 171 10.41 11.51 4.94
N ILE A 172 11.70 11.43 4.54
CA ILE A 172 12.08 11.58 3.14
C ILE A 172 11.82 10.26 2.42
N LEU A 173 10.76 10.22 1.62
CA LEU A 173 10.43 9.07 0.79
C LEU A 173 11.34 8.97 -0.44
N LEU A 174 11.80 7.77 -0.73
CA LEU A 174 12.51 7.42 -1.98
C LEU A 174 11.54 6.95 -3.07
N GLN A 175 10.36 6.44 -2.68
CA GLN A 175 9.34 5.95 -3.59
C GLN A 175 7.96 6.48 -3.18
N CYS A 176 7.22 6.97 -4.19
CA CYS A 176 5.88 7.50 -4.00
C CYS A 176 5.17 7.55 -5.36
N VAL A 177 3.95 7.13 -5.41
CA VAL A 177 3.15 7.13 -6.64
C VAL A 177 2.68 8.55 -6.94
N GLY A 178 2.99 9.02 -8.14
CA GLY A 178 2.65 10.37 -8.62
C GLY A 178 3.78 11.40 -8.51
N ALA A 179 4.76 11.20 -7.63
CA ALA A 179 5.91 12.10 -7.50
C ALA A 179 7.22 11.47 -8.01
N SER A 180 7.40 10.17 -7.88
CA SER A 180 8.58 9.47 -8.41
C SER A 180 8.56 9.40 -9.93
N GLU A 181 9.71 9.62 -10.59
CA GLU A 181 9.83 9.46 -12.04
C GLU A 181 9.53 8.01 -12.46
N LYS A 182 10.14 7.08 -11.74
CA LYS A 182 9.84 5.64 -11.82
C LYS A 182 9.45 5.15 -10.44
N VAL A 183 8.46 4.29 -10.39
CA VAL A 183 7.99 3.66 -9.16
C VAL A 183 8.41 2.18 -9.18
N TYR A 184 8.85 1.69 -8.03
CA TYR A 184 9.30 0.30 -7.86
C TYR A 184 8.48 -0.33 -6.72
N PRO A 185 7.31 -0.92 -7.03
CA PRO A 185 6.50 -1.61 -6.03
C PRO A 185 7.24 -2.83 -5.49
N GLU A 186 7.24 -2.99 -4.17
CA GLU A 186 7.76 -4.19 -3.52
C GLU A 186 6.61 -5.11 -3.12
N PHE A 187 6.81 -6.42 -3.29
CA PHE A 187 5.80 -7.43 -3.00
C PHE A 187 6.28 -8.35 -1.89
N PHE A 188 5.39 -8.57 -0.92
CA PHE A 188 5.60 -9.46 0.22
C PHE A 188 4.47 -10.48 0.27
N PHE A 189 4.79 -11.70 0.62
CA PHE A 189 3.81 -12.79 0.72
C PHE A 189 4.18 -13.74 1.83
N GLY A 190 3.19 -14.43 2.36
CA GLY A 190 3.38 -15.42 3.40
C GLY A 190 2.11 -16.23 3.61
N ASP A 191 2.23 -17.23 4.45
CA ASP A 191 1.13 -18.11 4.80
C ASP A 191 0.30 -17.50 5.94
N VAL A 192 -0.98 -17.82 5.94
CA VAL A 192 -1.91 -17.53 7.03
C VAL A 192 -2.11 -18.84 7.81
N TYR A 193 -1.76 -18.81 9.07
CA TYR A 193 -1.96 -19.93 9.98
C TYR A 193 -3.19 -19.63 10.83
N PRO A 194 -4.29 -20.39 10.68
CA PRO A 194 -5.41 -20.29 11.61
C PRO A 194 -4.99 -20.81 12.99
N ASP A 195 -5.28 -20.05 14.04
CA ASP A 195 -5.15 -20.50 15.42
C ASP A 195 -6.14 -21.64 15.74
#